data_496c0789f7e59ceccdf158683154b18d
#
_entry.id   496c0789f7e59ceccdf158683154b18d
#
_cell.length_a   1.000
_cell.length_b   1.000
_cell.length_c   1.000
_cell.angle_alpha   90.00
_cell.angle_beta   90.00
_cell.angle_gamma   90.00
#
_symmetry.space_group_name_H-M   'P 1'
#
loop_
_entity.id
_entity.type
_entity.pdbx_description
1 polymer ?
#
loop_
_entity_poly.entity_id
_entity_poly.type
_entity_poly.pdbx_seq_one_letter_code
_entity_poly.pdbx_strand_id
1 'polypeptide(L)'
;DPLDLIEKYGADGLRFGIISIAPQGQDIRFQEDRIETGKNFSNKLWNACRFRQMSGPMGDNSSSAAILARLSPEQFDADDHAILDRLLQTTREVERCFKEFEFCPAVQALYGFFWNDFCDWYVEVSKAKLQDESTKGNCLALQDLVLRQTLLLLHPFVPFITEELWSQLGYAGETQFIEESRIEGSGEIGTAFNQIGLTVDRHAAQSVAKLKE
;
A
#
# COMPACT_ATOMS: atom_id res chain seq x y z
N ASP A 1 -11.16 27.15 -10.03
CA ASP A 1 -10.93 27.36 -8.60
C ASP A 1 -10.58 26.03 -7.92
N PRO A 2 -9.59 25.98 -7.03
CA PRO A 2 -9.29 24.76 -6.26
C PRO A 2 -10.48 24.22 -5.46
N LEU A 3 -11.36 25.09 -4.98
CA LEU A 3 -12.54 24.68 -4.22
C LEU A 3 -13.54 23.91 -5.08
N ASP A 4 -13.75 24.31 -6.34
CA ASP A 4 -14.60 23.61 -7.29
C ASP A 4 -14.07 22.18 -7.57
N LEU A 5 -12.74 22.05 -7.65
CA LEU A 5 -12.08 20.77 -7.85
C LEU A 5 -12.19 19.86 -6.61
N ILE A 6 -12.08 20.45 -5.41
CA ILE A 6 -12.28 19.70 -4.16
C ILE A 6 -13.73 19.20 -4.06
N GLU A 7 -14.71 20.03 -4.41
CA GLU A 7 -16.11 19.62 -4.42
C GLU A 7 -16.37 18.47 -5.39
N LYS A 8 -15.75 18.51 -6.58
CA LYS A 8 -15.96 17.52 -7.64
C LYS A 8 -15.18 16.21 -7.43
N TYR A 9 -13.93 16.32 -6.97
CA TYR A 9 -12.97 15.19 -6.94
C TYR A 9 -12.51 14.79 -5.53
N GLY A 10 -12.84 15.56 -4.52
CA GLY A 10 -12.35 15.40 -3.16
C GLY A 10 -10.95 16.00 -2.97
N ALA A 11 -10.62 16.33 -1.73
CA ALA A 11 -9.32 16.92 -1.38
C ALA A 11 -8.14 15.97 -1.69
N ASP A 12 -8.27 14.70 -1.39
CA ASP A 12 -7.25 13.68 -1.68
C ASP A 12 -7.07 13.45 -3.17
N GLY A 13 -8.17 13.46 -3.94
CA GLY A 13 -8.10 13.37 -5.41
C GLY A 13 -7.33 14.52 -6.02
N LEU A 14 -7.59 15.76 -5.56
CA LEU A 14 -6.86 16.94 -5.99
C LEU A 14 -5.37 16.87 -5.62
N ARG A 15 -5.04 16.54 -4.36
CA ARG A 15 -3.66 16.42 -3.87
C ARG A 15 -2.87 15.39 -4.67
N PHE A 16 -3.39 14.19 -4.80
CA PHE A 16 -2.77 13.10 -5.53
C PHE A 16 -2.57 13.45 -7.00
N GLY A 17 -3.60 13.98 -7.65
CA GLY A 17 -3.57 14.37 -9.05
C GLY A 17 -2.49 15.41 -9.34
N ILE A 18 -2.42 16.47 -8.53
CA ILE A 18 -1.39 17.53 -8.69
C ILE A 18 0.01 16.96 -8.49
N ILE A 19 0.25 16.21 -7.41
CA ILE A 19 1.59 15.68 -7.10
C ILE A 19 2.04 14.69 -8.17
N SER A 20 1.14 13.89 -8.73
CA SER A 20 1.46 12.89 -9.75
C SER A 20 1.97 13.46 -11.08
N ILE A 21 1.77 14.76 -11.31
CA ILE A 21 2.18 15.45 -12.54
C ILE A 21 3.18 16.59 -12.30
N ALA A 22 3.62 16.79 -11.05
CA ALA A 22 4.50 17.87 -10.64
C ALA A 22 5.98 17.42 -10.64
N PRO A 23 6.71 17.45 -11.80
CA PRO A 23 8.13 17.17 -11.77
C PRO A 23 8.86 18.32 -11.07
N GLN A 24 9.95 17.98 -10.41
CA GLN A 24 10.74 18.95 -9.68
C GLN A 24 11.30 20.05 -10.63
N GLY A 25 11.06 21.31 -10.30
CA GLY A 25 11.64 22.45 -11.01
C GLY A 25 11.04 22.78 -12.38
N GLN A 26 9.89 22.24 -12.73
CA GLN A 26 9.20 22.54 -14.00
C GLN A 26 7.79 23.07 -13.75
N ASP A 27 7.33 23.93 -14.67
CA ASP A 27 5.95 24.39 -14.68
C ASP A 27 5.00 23.26 -15.03
N ILE A 28 3.90 23.17 -14.27
CA ILE A 28 2.89 22.12 -14.47
C ILE A 28 1.84 22.66 -15.42
N ARG A 29 1.58 21.95 -16.53
CA ARG A 29 0.33 22.12 -17.26
C ARG A 29 -0.79 21.42 -16.50
N PHE A 30 -1.64 22.22 -15.89
CA PHE A 30 -2.83 21.70 -15.22
C PHE A 30 -3.73 20.98 -16.23
N GLN A 31 -4.11 19.74 -15.90
CA GLN A 31 -5.03 18.91 -16.66
C GLN A 31 -6.02 18.27 -15.68
N GLU A 32 -7.31 18.53 -15.88
CA GLU A 32 -8.36 18.08 -14.97
C GLU A 32 -8.49 16.54 -14.92
N ASP A 33 -8.19 15.85 -16.01
CA ASP A 33 -8.16 14.38 -16.10
C ASP A 33 -7.16 13.73 -15.14
N ARG A 34 -6.11 14.46 -14.77
CA ARG A 34 -5.15 13.99 -13.76
C ARG A 34 -5.73 14.02 -12.35
N ILE A 35 -6.59 14.99 -12.06
CA ILE A 35 -7.31 15.05 -10.78
C ILE A 35 -8.33 13.90 -10.70
N GLU A 36 -9.00 13.59 -11.80
CA GLU A 36 -9.90 12.43 -11.88
C GLU A 36 -9.15 11.11 -11.61
N THR A 37 -7.91 10.99 -12.10
CA THR A 37 -7.04 9.84 -11.79
C THR A 37 -6.83 9.70 -10.27
N GLY A 38 -6.61 10.80 -9.55
CA GLY A 38 -6.48 10.80 -8.08
C GLY A 38 -7.75 10.34 -7.37
N LYS A 39 -8.93 10.78 -7.84
CA LYS A 39 -10.22 10.31 -7.34
C LYS A 39 -10.41 8.81 -7.57
N ASN A 40 -10.09 8.34 -8.77
CA ASN A 40 -10.20 6.92 -9.13
C ASN A 40 -9.24 6.06 -8.30
N PHE A 41 -8.03 6.56 -8.03
CA PHE A 41 -7.09 5.90 -7.13
C PHE A 41 -7.63 5.78 -5.71
N SER A 42 -8.20 6.86 -5.16
CA SER A 42 -8.84 6.85 -3.84
C SER A 42 -10.00 5.84 -3.78
N ASN A 43 -10.83 5.78 -4.82
CA ASN A 43 -11.90 4.78 -4.91
C ASN A 43 -11.36 3.34 -4.97
N LYS A 44 -10.26 3.11 -5.71
CA LYS A 44 -9.61 1.79 -5.78
C LYS A 44 -9.07 1.39 -4.40
N LEU A 45 -8.44 2.33 -3.68
CA LEU A 45 -7.91 2.13 -2.33
C LEU A 45 -9.03 1.75 -1.35
N TRP A 46 -10.13 2.49 -1.36
CA TRP A 46 -11.32 2.20 -0.58
C TRP A 46 -11.86 0.79 -0.84
N ASN A 47 -12.05 0.45 -2.12
CA ASN A 47 -12.60 -0.84 -2.51
C ASN A 47 -11.71 -2.01 -2.13
N ALA A 48 -10.40 -1.88 -2.23
CA ALA A 48 -9.45 -2.92 -1.82
C ALA A 48 -9.47 -3.16 -0.30
N CYS A 49 -9.52 -2.09 0.50
CA CYS A 49 -9.67 -2.19 1.95
C CYS A 49 -11.01 -2.84 2.34
N ARG A 50 -12.09 -2.45 1.66
CA ARG A 50 -13.41 -3.06 1.87
C ARG A 50 -13.44 -4.54 1.48
N PHE A 51 -12.78 -4.90 0.37
CA PHE A 51 -12.62 -6.31 -0.01
C PHE A 51 -11.94 -7.10 1.10
N ARG A 52 -10.84 -6.59 1.68
CA ARG A 52 -10.16 -7.24 2.82
C ARG A 52 -11.10 -7.43 4.00
N GLN A 53 -11.89 -6.43 4.40
CA GLN A 53 -12.85 -6.53 5.50
C GLN A 53 -13.92 -7.60 5.24
N MET A 54 -14.38 -7.73 4.01
CA MET A 54 -15.40 -8.71 3.63
C MET A 54 -14.84 -10.13 3.47
N SER A 55 -13.54 -10.29 3.28
CA SER A 55 -12.88 -11.58 3.04
C SER A 55 -12.75 -12.45 4.30
N GLY A 56 -12.85 -11.84 5.49
CA GLY A 56 -12.77 -12.56 6.75
C GLY A 56 -12.58 -11.63 7.95
N PRO A 57 -12.56 -12.19 9.17
CA PRO A 57 -12.42 -11.41 10.38
C PRO A 57 -11.11 -10.63 10.39
N MET A 58 -11.17 -9.45 10.99
CA MET A 58 -9.97 -8.67 11.29
C MET A 58 -9.24 -9.33 12.46
N GLY A 59 -7.93 -9.52 12.30
CA GLY A 59 -7.07 -9.97 13.39
C GLY A 59 -6.58 -8.82 14.26
N ASP A 60 -5.58 -9.09 15.11
CA ASP A 60 -4.86 -8.03 15.80
C ASP A 60 -4.01 -7.24 14.80
N ASN A 61 -4.46 -6.05 14.48
CA ASN A 61 -3.83 -5.10 13.55
C ASN A 61 -3.22 -3.89 14.27
N SER A 62 -3.10 -3.95 15.61
CA SER A 62 -2.62 -2.83 16.43
C SER A 62 -1.19 -2.40 16.09
N SER A 63 -0.37 -3.28 15.55
CA SER A 63 1.01 -2.99 15.13
C SER A 63 1.47 -3.90 13.99
N SER A 64 2.52 -3.52 13.30
CA SER A 64 3.18 -4.40 12.32
C SER A 64 3.65 -5.70 12.97
N ALA A 65 4.19 -5.65 14.20
CA ALA A 65 4.61 -6.83 14.93
C ALA A 65 3.45 -7.79 15.23
N ALA A 66 2.27 -7.27 15.61
CA ALA A 66 1.09 -8.08 15.84
C ALA A 66 0.61 -8.78 14.54
N ILE A 67 0.64 -8.08 13.41
CA ILE A 67 0.32 -8.67 12.11
C ILE A 67 1.34 -9.76 11.73
N LEU A 68 2.63 -9.45 11.88
CA LEU A 68 3.72 -10.37 11.56
C LEU A 68 3.65 -11.65 12.41
N ALA A 69 3.24 -11.57 13.66
CA ALA A 69 3.07 -12.74 14.54
C ALA A 69 1.96 -13.72 14.07
N ARG A 70 1.07 -13.28 13.16
CA ARG A 70 0.03 -14.11 12.56
C ARG A 70 0.46 -14.80 11.25
N LEU A 71 1.61 -14.43 10.71
CA LEU A 71 2.12 -14.98 9.47
C LEU A 71 2.84 -16.31 9.72
N SER A 72 2.66 -17.24 8.80
CA SER A 72 3.37 -18.52 8.69
C SER A 72 4.17 -18.52 7.39
N PRO A 73 5.43 -18.04 7.41
CA PRO A 73 6.24 -17.89 6.20
C PRO A 73 6.47 -19.19 5.43
N GLU A 74 6.45 -20.33 6.13
CA GLU A 74 6.57 -21.66 5.55
C GLU A 74 5.39 -22.06 4.64
N GLN A 75 4.29 -21.30 4.71
CA GLN A 75 3.11 -21.48 3.87
C GLN A 75 3.07 -20.52 2.68
N PHE A 76 4.07 -19.64 2.55
CA PHE A 76 4.12 -18.69 1.45
C PHE A 76 4.39 -19.38 0.12
N ASP A 77 3.59 -19.03 -0.87
CA ASP A 77 3.86 -19.41 -2.25
C ASP A 77 4.61 -18.31 -3.03
N ALA A 78 4.80 -18.51 -4.31
CA ALA A 78 5.51 -17.58 -5.17
C ALA A 78 4.83 -16.20 -5.25
N ASP A 79 3.49 -16.14 -5.21
CA ASP A 79 2.74 -14.87 -5.25
C ASP A 79 2.89 -14.09 -3.96
N ASP A 80 2.93 -14.76 -2.80
CA ASP A 80 3.17 -14.13 -1.51
C ASP A 80 4.58 -13.51 -1.44
N HIS A 81 5.58 -14.26 -1.89
CA HIS A 81 6.95 -13.75 -2.00
C HIS A 81 7.05 -12.58 -2.99
N ALA A 82 6.33 -12.65 -4.13
CA ALA A 82 6.35 -11.60 -5.13
C ALA A 82 5.76 -10.29 -4.61
N ILE A 83 4.61 -10.32 -3.95
CA ILE A 83 4.00 -9.09 -3.42
C ILE A 83 4.84 -8.47 -2.30
N LEU A 84 5.46 -9.29 -1.45
CA LEU A 84 6.38 -8.80 -0.41
C LEU A 84 7.64 -8.17 -1.00
N ASP A 85 8.25 -8.78 -2.02
CA ASP A 85 9.41 -8.20 -2.71
C ASP A 85 9.06 -6.86 -3.38
N ARG A 86 7.90 -6.78 -4.04
CA ARG A 86 7.40 -5.54 -4.64
C ARG A 86 7.13 -4.46 -3.60
N LEU A 87 6.55 -4.82 -2.44
CA LEU A 87 6.35 -3.90 -1.33
C LEU A 87 7.68 -3.33 -0.83
N LEU A 88 8.68 -4.19 -0.61
CA LEU A 88 10.01 -3.77 -0.16
C LEU A 88 10.71 -2.86 -1.18
N GLN A 89 10.64 -3.20 -2.47
CA GLN A 89 11.21 -2.37 -3.54
C GLN A 89 10.54 -1.01 -3.59
N THR A 90 9.20 -0.97 -3.55
CA THR A 90 8.43 0.27 -3.56
C THR A 90 8.73 1.13 -2.34
N THR A 91 8.81 0.52 -1.15
CA THR A 91 9.17 1.23 0.08
C THR A 91 10.53 1.91 -0.04
N ARG A 92 11.55 1.20 -0.50
CA ARG A 92 12.90 1.76 -0.70
C ARG A 92 12.93 2.88 -1.72
N GLU A 93 12.18 2.73 -2.82
CA GLU A 93 12.08 3.78 -3.84
C GLU A 93 11.39 5.03 -3.30
N VAL A 94 10.29 4.87 -2.58
CA VAL A 94 9.59 5.99 -1.93
C VAL A 94 10.52 6.71 -0.95
N GLU A 95 11.30 5.99 -0.14
CA GLU A 95 12.27 6.59 0.77
C GLU A 95 13.37 7.38 0.06
N ARG A 96 13.92 6.79 -1.00
CA ARG A 96 14.88 7.50 -1.84
C ARG A 96 14.28 8.80 -2.35
N CYS A 97 13.06 8.72 -2.91
CA CYS A 97 12.35 9.86 -3.45
C CYS A 97 12.10 10.95 -2.38
N PHE A 98 11.74 10.55 -1.16
CA PHE A 98 11.56 11.53 -0.07
C PHE A 98 12.87 12.23 0.32
N LYS A 99 13.98 11.50 0.38
CA LYS A 99 15.31 12.07 0.68
C LYS A 99 15.76 13.07 -0.39
N GLU A 100 15.35 12.85 -1.63
CA GLU A 100 15.70 13.69 -2.79
C GLU A 100 14.61 14.72 -3.16
N PHE A 101 13.51 14.77 -2.38
CA PHE A 101 12.36 15.64 -2.62
C PHE A 101 11.65 15.37 -3.96
N GLU A 102 11.73 14.14 -4.47
CA GLU A 102 11.13 13.69 -5.73
C GLU A 102 9.71 13.12 -5.49
N PHE A 103 8.75 13.94 -5.11
CA PHE A 103 7.42 13.48 -4.71
C PHE A 103 6.59 12.89 -5.86
N CYS A 104 6.77 13.39 -7.09
CA CYS A 104 6.07 12.82 -8.25
C CYS A 104 6.48 11.35 -8.52
N PRO A 105 7.77 10.99 -8.63
CA PRO A 105 8.19 9.60 -8.71
C PRO A 105 7.71 8.73 -7.53
N ALA A 106 7.69 9.26 -6.31
CA ALA A 106 7.17 8.54 -5.14
C ALA A 106 5.70 8.13 -5.32
N VAL A 107 4.85 9.09 -5.72
CA VAL A 107 3.42 8.84 -5.97
C VAL A 107 3.23 7.86 -7.12
N GLN A 108 4.03 7.96 -8.19
CA GLN A 108 3.95 7.04 -9.34
C GLN A 108 4.36 5.61 -8.95
N ALA A 109 5.39 5.44 -8.11
CA ALA A 109 5.79 4.15 -7.60
C ALA A 109 4.69 3.52 -6.73
N LEU A 110 4.07 4.30 -5.84
CA LEU A 110 2.94 3.86 -5.01
C LEU A 110 1.71 3.50 -5.83
N TYR A 111 1.40 4.32 -6.85
CA TYR A 111 0.30 4.02 -7.78
C TYR A 111 0.52 2.69 -8.50
N GLY A 112 1.70 2.50 -9.09
CA GLY A 112 2.05 1.28 -9.82
C GLY A 112 1.98 0.04 -8.93
N PHE A 113 2.58 0.08 -7.76
CA PHE A 113 2.54 -1.01 -6.78
C PHE A 113 1.10 -1.34 -6.38
N PHE A 114 0.36 -0.32 -5.90
CA PHE A 114 -0.96 -0.59 -5.34
C PHE A 114 -1.98 -1.01 -6.40
N TRP A 115 -1.99 -0.34 -7.55
CA TRP A 115 -2.95 -0.64 -8.60
C TRP A 115 -2.64 -1.96 -9.31
N ASN A 116 -1.41 -2.09 -9.84
CA ASN A 116 -1.07 -3.22 -10.71
C ASN A 116 -0.65 -4.47 -9.91
N ASP A 117 0.29 -4.30 -8.94
CA ASP A 117 0.85 -5.46 -8.24
C ASP A 117 -0.09 -5.97 -7.15
N PHE A 118 -0.68 -5.08 -6.34
CA PHE A 118 -1.57 -5.50 -5.27
C PHE A 118 -2.99 -5.78 -5.77
N CYS A 119 -3.69 -4.77 -6.35
CA CYS A 119 -5.10 -4.91 -6.70
C CYS A 119 -5.34 -5.82 -7.90
N ASP A 120 -4.63 -5.59 -9.01
CA ASP A 120 -4.93 -6.30 -10.26
C ASP A 120 -4.28 -7.68 -10.31
N TRP A 121 -3.24 -7.93 -9.51
CA TRP A 121 -2.60 -9.24 -9.43
C TRP A 121 -2.86 -9.95 -8.11
N TYR A 122 -2.26 -9.48 -7.01
CA TYR A 122 -2.25 -10.23 -5.76
C TYR A 122 -3.65 -10.49 -5.18
N VAL A 123 -4.54 -9.51 -5.22
CA VAL A 123 -5.93 -9.69 -4.78
C VAL A 123 -6.63 -10.77 -5.60
N GLU A 124 -6.39 -10.82 -6.92
CA GLU A 124 -7.02 -11.83 -7.79
C GLU A 124 -6.50 -13.24 -7.51
N VAL A 125 -5.18 -13.43 -7.44
CA VAL A 125 -4.59 -14.76 -7.15
C VAL A 125 -4.89 -15.22 -5.73
N SER A 126 -5.04 -14.30 -4.77
CA SER A 126 -5.37 -14.61 -3.39
C SER A 126 -6.80 -15.12 -3.17
N LYS A 127 -7.71 -14.93 -4.14
CA LYS A 127 -9.10 -15.39 -4.00
C LYS A 127 -9.20 -16.90 -3.79
N ALA A 128 -8.35 -17.69 -4.43
CA ALA A 128 -8.30 -19.14 -4.22
C ALA A 128 -7.87 -19.49 -2.79
N LYS A 129 -6.85 -18.79 -2.26
CA LYS A 129 -6.35 -18.99 -0.89
C LYS A 129 -7.40 -18.61 0.17
N LEU A 130 -8.26 -17.64 -0.12
CA LEU A 130 -9.34 -17.20 0.76
C LEU A 130 -10.50 -18.21 0.85
N GLN A 131 -10.61 -19.13 -0.10
CA GLN A 131 -11.59 -20.24 -0.08
C GLN A 131 -11.11 -21.48 0.70
N ASP A 132 -9.80 -21.59 0.93
CA ASP A 132 -9.20 -22.70 1.65
C ASP A 132 -8.91 -22.29 3.11
N GLU A 133 -9.60 -22.93 4.06
CA GLU A 133 -9.45 -22.62 5.49
C GLU A 133 -8.01 -22.82 6.01
N SER A 134 -7.20 -23.66 5.36
CA SER A 134 -5.80 -23.88 5.76
C SER A 134 -4.86 -22.72 5.40
N THR A 135 -5.16 -21.97 4.33
CA THR A 135 -4.34 -20.86 3.83
C THR A 135 -4.94 -19.49 4.10
N LYS A 136 -6.25 -19.43 4.33
CA LYS A 136 -7.02 -18.19 4.50
C LYS A 136 -6.47 -17.26 5.57
N GLY A 137 -6.17 -17.81 6.76
CA GLY A 137 -5.67 -17.00 7.88
C GLY A 137 -4.35 -16.29 7.55
N ASN A 138 -3.42 -17.00 6.92
CA ASN A 138 -2.13 -16.48 6.48
C ASN A 138 -2.29 -15.44 5.37
N CYS A 139 -3.15 -15.72 4.39
CA CYS A 139 -3.46 -14.79 3.30
C CYS A 139 -4.08 -13.48 3.81
N LEU A 140 -5.03 -13.54 4.77
CA LEU A 140 -5.63 -12.36 5.38
C LEU A 140 -4.59 -11.52 6.15
N ALA A 141 -3.70 -12.17 6.91
CA ALA A 141 -2.63 -11.49 7.64
C ALA A 141 -1.64 -10.80 6.69
N LEU A 142 -1.32 -11.44 5.55
CA LEU A 142 -0.45 -10.84 4.55
C LEU A 142 -1.11 -9.63 3.86
N GLN A 143 -2.40 -9.70 3.54
CA GLN A 143 -3.15 -8.54 3.03
C GLN A 143 -3.17 -7.40 4.05
N ASP A 144 -3.36 -7.69 5.35
CA ASP A 144 -3.30 -6.68 6.42
C ASP A 144 -1.93 -5.98 6.46
N LEU A 145 -0.84 -6.74 6.36
CA LEU A 145 0.51 -6.18 6.33
C LEU A 145 0.74 -5.25 5.14
N VAL A 146 0.35 -5.71 3.94
CA VAL A 146 0.52 -4.93 2.70
C VAL A 146 -0.31 -3.65 2.75
N LEU A 147 -1.57 -3.74 3.17
CA LEU A 147 -2.47 -2.58 3.27
C LEU A 147 -1.98 -1.59 4.32
N ARG A 148 -1.58 -2.07 5.51
CA ARG A 148 -1.04 -1.22 6.56
C ARG A 148 0.14 -0.40 6.06
N GLN A 149 1.10 -1.05 5.44
CA GLN A 149 2.28 -0.37 4.91
C GLN A 149 1.95 0.58 3.77
N THR A 150 1.06 0.19 2.88
CA THR A 150 0.63 1.05 1.77
C THR A 150 -0.05 2.32 2.28
N LEU A 151 -0.92 2.21 3.29
CA LEU A 151 -1.58 3.37 3.89
C LEU A 151 -0.58 4.32 4.56
N LEU A 152 0.45 3.81 5.26
CA LEU A 152 1.51 4.63 5.84
C LEU A 152 2.28 5.41 4.77
N LEU A 153 2.67 4.74 3.68
CA LEU A 153 3.41 5.38 2.59
C LEU A 153 2.56 6.39 1.80
N LEU A 154 1.25 6.17 1.71
CA LEU A 154 0.31 7.06 1.02
C LEU A 154 -0.13 8.25 1.87
N HIS A 155 -0.04 8.16 3.19
CA HIS A 155 -0.59 9.18 4.10
C HIS A 155 -0.11 10.62 3.81
N PRO A 156 1.15 10.90 3.49
CA PRO A 156 1.58 12.24 3.14
C PRO A 156 0.87 12.84 1.91
N PHE A 157 0.39 11.99 1.01
CA PHE A 157 -0.22 12.38 -0.25
C PHE A 157 -1.75 12.46 -0.18
N VAL A 158 -2.38 11.49 0.46
CA VAL A 158 -3.85 11.33 0.56
C VAL A 158 -4.29 11.11 2.02
N PRO A 159 -4.08 12.11 2.90
CA PRO A 159 -4.22 11.94 4.35
C PRO A 159 -5.63 11.60 4.82
N PHE A 160 -6.67 12.13 4.16
CA PHE A 160 -8.04 11.97 4.66
C PHE A 160 -8.54 10.54 4.48
N ILE A 161 -8.37 9.95 3.30
CA ILE A 161 -8.80 8.58 3.04
C ILE A 161 -7.96 7.55 3.78
N THR A 162 -6.65 7.79 3.91
CA THR A 162 -5.77 6.87 4.63
C THR A 162 -6.07 6.84 6.11
N GLU A 163 -6.39 7.98 6.73
CA GLU A 163 -6.80 8.06 8.13
C GLU A 163 -8.11 7.30 8.38
N GLU A 164 -9.10 7.52 7.53
CA GLU A 164 -10.37 6.82 7.62
C GLU A 164 -10.21 5.29 7.49
N LEU A 165 -9.46 4.84 6.48
CA LEU A 165 -9.21 3.42 6.25
C LEU A 165 -8.37 2.78 7.34
N TRP A 166 -7.42 3.52 7.92
CA TRP A 166 -6.61 3.10 9.05
C TRP A 166 -7.47 2.72 10.24
N SER A 167 -8.39 3.60 10.61
CA SER A 167 -9.34 3.36 11.68
C SER A 167 -10.26 2.16 11.37
N GLN A 168 -10.80 2.09 10.15
CA GLN A 168 -11.74 1.04 9.74
C GLN A 168 -11.09 -0.36 9.70
N LEU A 169 -9.80 -0.46 9.38
CA LEU A 169 -9.05 -1.71 9.36
C LEU A 169 -8.51 -2.11 10.74
N GLY A 170 -8.79 -1.32 11.79
CA GLY A 170 -8.38 -1.61 13.16
C GLY A 170 -6.87 -1.48 13.38
N TYR A 171 -6.17 -0.72 12.52
CA TYR A 171 -4.80 -0.33 12.77
C TYR A 171 -4.77 0.66 13.94
N ALA A 172 -3.65 0.75 14.66
CA ALA A 172 -3.56 1.48 15.92
C ALA A 172 -4.17 2.90 15.88
N GLY A 173 -4.64 3.41 17.01
CA GLY A 173 -5.42 4.65 17.11
C GLY A 173 -4.72 5.90 16.53
N GLU A 174 -5.49 6.96 16.33
CA GLU A 174 -5.10 8.20 15.62
C GLU A 174 -3.74 8.79 16.03
N THR A 175 -3.42 8.77 17.32
CA THR A 175 -2.16 9.30 17.85
C THR A 175 -0.94 8.47 17.42
N GLN A 176 -1.08 7.17 17.32
CA GLN A 176 -0.01 6.26 16.91
C GLN A 176 0.22 6.31 15.39
N PHE A 177 -0.84 6.55 14.61
CA PHE A 177 -0.71 6.73 13.16
C PHE A 177 0.16 7.93 12.81
N ILE A 178 -0.07 9.08 13.45
CA ILE A 178 0.73 10.30 13.23
C ILE A 178 2.17 10.10 13.70
N GLU A 179 2.39 9.40 14.82
CA GLU A 179 3.72 9.08 15.33
C GLU A 179 4.47 8.12 14.39
N GLU A 180 3.83 7.05 13.96
CA GLU A 180 4.44 6.07 13.04
C GLU A 180 4.75 6.68 11.66
N SER A 181 3.92 7.56 11.13
CA SER A 181 4.20 8.26 9.87
C SER A 181 5.32 9.32 9.98
N ARG A 182 5.67 9.76 11.19
CA ARG A 182 6.81 10.64 11.47
C ARG A 182 8.10 9.89 11.78
N ILE A 183 7.98 8.62 12.21
CA ILE A 183 9.14 7.81 12.57
C ILE A 183 9.69 7.21 11.28
N GLU A 184 10.83 7.77 10.90
CA GLU A 184 11.86 7.23 10.02
C GLU A 184 11.45 5.97 9.23
N GLY A 185 11.24 6.17 7.96
CA GLY A 185 10.92 5.19 6.94
C GLY A 185 11.42 3.77 7.11
N SER A 186 10.97 2.91 6.25
CA SER A 186 11.35 1.54 5.89
C SER A 186 12.37 0.78 6.75
N GLY A 187 13.20 1.45 7.52
CA GLY A 187 14.08 0.81 8.49
C GLY A 187 13.32 -0.19 9.36
N GLU A 188 12.06 0.13 9.73
CA GLU A 188 11.24 -0.78 10.54
C GLU A 188 10.70 -1.97 9.75
N ILE A 189 10.31 -1.83 8.48
CA ILE A 189 9.83 -2.99 7.72
C ILE A 189 10.99 -3.91 7.39
N GLY A 190 12.10 -3.37 6.89
CA GLY A 190 13.29 -4.16 6.68
C GLY A 190 13.79 -4.81 7.97
N THR A 191 13.71 -4.10 9.09
CA THR A 191 14.10 -4.60 10.41
C THR A 191 13.07 -5.59 10.95
N ALA A 192 11.77 -5.32 10.81
CA ALA A 192 10.71 -6.23 11.23
C ALA A 192 10.74 -7.53 10.41
N PHE A 193 10.91 -7.45 9.09
CA PHE A 193 11.11 -8.64 8.25
C PHE A 193 12.36 -9.45 8.66
N ASN A 194 13.45 -8.79 8.96
CA ASN A 194 14.68 -9.45 9.43
C ASN A 194 14.53 -10.04 10.84
N GLN A 195 13.81 -9.35 11.74
CA GLN A 195 13.60 -9.83 13.11
C GLN A 195 12.75 -11.10 13.20
N ILE A 196 11.81 -11.30 12.29
CA ILE A 196 10.96 -12.49 12.25
C ILE A 196 11.47 -13.56 11.28
N GLY A 197 12.66 -13.36 10.68
CA GLY A 197 13.25 -14.31 9.73
C GLY A 197 12.47 -14.41 8.42
N LEU A 198 11.68 -13.38 8.08
CA LEU A 198 10.93 -13.30 6.83
C LEU A 198 11.92 -13.01 5.70
N THR A 199 12.52 -14.06 5.18
CA THR A 199 13.31 -14.01 3.95
C THR A 199 12.36 -14.12 2.77
N VAL A 200 12.31 -13.06 1.98
CA VAL A 200 11.61 -13.10 0.69
C VAL A 200 12.43 -14.00 -0.25
N ASP A 201 11.82 -15.09 -0.70
CA ASP A 201 12.43 -15.88 -1.77
C ASP A 201 12.37 -15.10 -3.09
N ARG A 202 13.46 -14.41 -3.41
CA ARG A 202 13.58 -13.62 -4.63
C ARG A 202 13.48 -14.45 -5.90
N HIS A 203 13.83 -15.73 -5.85
CA HIS A 203 13.71 -16.62 -7.01
C HIS A 203 12.23 -16.92 -7.31
N ALA A 204 11.43 -17.19 -6.28
CA ALA A 204 9.98 -17.35 -6.43
C ALA A 204 9.33 -16.06 -6.91
N ALA A 205 9.70 -14.90 -6.33
CA ALA A 205 9.19 -13.58 -6.74
C ALA A 205 9.52 -13.24 -8.22
N GLN A 206 10.73 -13.54 -8.69
CA GLN A 206 11.14 -13.33 -10.07
C GLN A 206 10.39 -14.22 -11.06
N SER A 207 9.99 -15.42 -10.65
CA SER A 207 9.20 -16.31 -11.51
C SER A 207 7.82 -15.74 -11.79
N VAL A 208 7.18 -15.11 -10.78
CA VAL A 208 5.89 -14.42 -10.96
C VAL A 208 6.04 -13.17 -11.84
N ALA A 209 7.12 -12.41 -11.69
CA ALA A 209 7.37 -11.23 -12.52
C ALA A 209 7.43 -11.59 -14.03
N LYS A 210 8.05 -12.72 -14.38
CA LYS A 210 8.11 -13.21 -15.78
C LYS A 210 6.76 -13.67 -16.33
N LEU A 211 5.80 -14.03 -15.48
CA LEU A 211 4.46 -14.43 -15.93
C LEU A 211 3.56 -13.22 -16.21
N LYS A 212 3.95 -12.02 -15.74
CA LYS A 212 3.21 -10.77 -15.97
C LYS A 212 3.62 -10.04 -17.26
N GLU A 213 4.77 -10.38 -17.84
CA GLU A 213 5.24 -9.87 -19.15
C GLU A 213 4.59 -10.64 -20.32
#